data_b92eb3970c2b9eb029a63f2865611b86
#
_entry.id   b92eb3970c2b9eb029a63f2865611b86
#
_cell.length_a   1.000
_cell.length_b   1.000
_cell.length_c   1.000
_cell.angle_alpha   90.00
_cell.angle_beta   90.00
_cell.angle_gamma   90.00
#
_symmetry.space_group_name_H-M   'P 1'
#
loop_
_entity.id
_entity.type
_entity.pdbx_description
1 polymer ?
#
loop_
_entity_poly.entity_id
_entity_poly.type
_entity_poly.pdbx_seq_one_letter_code
_entity_poly.pdbx_strand_id
1 'polypeptide(L)'
;MKKGTRKRYRLGLALSGGGARGFAHIGVFKLLEECGIRPDVIVGTSAGALMGTLFAAGHAADEIKRMFTGREFSEFAQLQIPKAGLFDSNRFSRFVERHLRVKTFEELQTPMIVVATDLDHGCSHHFSSGPIAEPIRASCSIPIIFNPVIIDGIHYVDGGLFHNFPVSVIRDLCDVVIGVNVNPYTSPKYSQNIYSIAERSFHYLFEANTAKDRTNCDLLIETAEFGKYRMFDLKNVDLIVDVGYRTALKTFHKFVKASDKKELLIHAFLDRNAIIT
;
A
#
# COMPACT_ATOMS: atom_id res chain seq x y z
N MET A 1 4.66 8.48 -36.13
CA MET A 1 4.03 8.65 -34.81
C MET A 1 5.01 9.33 -33.87
N LYS A 2 4.74 10.57 -33.45
CA LYS A 2 5.59 11.29 -32.48
C LYS A 2 5.48 10.54 -31.15
N LYS A 3 6.60 10.02 -30.61
CA LYS A 3 6.68 9.57 -29.21
C LYS A 3 6.34 10.78 -28.33
N GLY A 4 5.15 10.80 -27.73
CA GLY A 4 4.81 11.80 -26.73
C GLY A 4 5.86 11.72 -25.61
N THR A 5 6.44 12.84 -25.28
CA THR A 5 7.36 12.98 -24.14
C THR A 5 6.63 12.51 -22.90
N ARG A 6 7.00 11.34 -22.37
CA ARG A 6 6.44 10.75 -21.16
C ARG A 6 6.70 11.74 -20.02
N LYS A 7 5.65 12.21 -19.36
CA LYS A 7 5.78 13.13 -18.21
C LYS A 7 6.58 12.41 -17.13
N ARG A 8 7.71 12.96 -16.71
CA ARG A 8 8.55 12.40 -15.66
C ARG A 8 8.22 13.04 -14.32
N TYR A 9 8.04 12.20 -13.31
CA TYR A 9 7.86 12.61 -11.93
C TYR A 9 9.23 12.70 -11.22
N ARG A 10 9.36 13.62 -10.27
CA ARG A 10 10.59 13.71 -9.46
C ARG A 10 10.60 12.64 -8.38
N LEU A 11 9.48 12.46 -7.68
CA LEU A 11 9.36 11.53 -6.55
C LEU A 11 8.14 10.63 -6.69
N GLY A 12 8.37 9.32 -6.69
CA GLY A 12 7.35 8.29 -6.61
C GLY A 12 7.32 7.62 -5.24
N LEU A 13 6.13 7.20 -4.80
CA LEU A 13 5.92 6.41 -3.59
C LEU A 13 5.22 5.10 -3.95
N ALA A 14 5.88 3.96 -3.66
CA ALA A 14 5.33 2.63 -3.89
C ALA A 14 5.02 1.92 -2.57
N LEU A 15 3.78 1.44 -2.42
CA LEU A 15 3.21 0.90 -1.19
C LEU A 15 2.78 -0.55 -1.40
N SER A 16 3.38 -1.47 -0.64
CA SER A 16 3.03 -2.89 -0.74
C SER A 16 1.69 -3.22 -0.09
N GLY A 17 1.12 -4.36 -0.49
CA GLY A 17 0.07 -5.04 0.26
C GLY A 17 0.60 -5.62 1.59
N GLY A 18 -0.33 -5.99 2.49
CA GLY A 18 0.05 -6.58 3.79
C GLY A 18 -1.08 -6.63 4.83
N GLY A 19 -2.32 -6.37 4.44
CA GLY A 19 -3.48 -6.34 5.36
C GLY A 19 -3.27 -5.31 6.46
N ALA A 20 -3.48 -5.67 7.73
CA ALA A 20 -3.33 -4.77 8.88
C ALA A 20 -1.90 -4.20 9.03
N ARG A 21 -0.86 -4.90 8.53
CA ARG A 21 0.51 -4.36 8.51
C ARG A 21 0.59 -3.07 7.70
N GLY A 22 -0.36 -2.85 6.76
CA GLY A 22 -0.50 -1.63 5.98
C GLY A 22 -0.70 -0.36 6.80
N PHE A 23 -1.09 -0.45 8.08
CA PHE A 23 -1.10 0.71 8.97
C PHE A 23 0.29 1.32 9.17
N ALA A 24 1.37 0.58 8.91
CA ALA A 24 2.71 1.12 8.91
C ALA A 24 2.93 2.21 7.84
N HIS A 25 2.19 2.17 6.72
CA HIS A 25 2.22 3.23 5.71
C HIS A 25 1.84 4.58 6.30
N ILE A 26 0.88 4.60 7.26
CA ILE A 26 0.46 5.82 7.94
C ILE A 26 1.64 6.45 8.72
N GLY A 27 2.44 5.62 9.38
CA GLY A 27 3.65 6.10 10.07
C GLY A 27 4.67 6.72 9.11
N VAL A 28 4.81 6.14 7.91
CA VAL A 28 5.64 6.71 6.84
C VAL A 28 5.07 8.04 6.35
N PHE A 29 3.75 8.13 6.11
CA PHE A 29 3.09 9.37 5.70
C PHE A 29 3.33 10.50 6.72
N LYS A 30 3.23 10.17 8.03
CA LYS A 30 3.50 11.12 9.10
C LYS A 30 4.91 11.70 8.99
N LEU A 31 5.93 10.88 8.77
CA LEU A 31 7.30 11.35 8.58
C LEU A 31 7.42 12.22 7.31
N LEU A 32 6.80 11.81 6.20
CA LEU A 32 6.81 12.59 4.95
C LEU A 32 6.18 13.96 5.15
N GLU A 33 5.01 14.03 5.81
CA GLU A 33 4.34 15.30 6.15
C GLU A 33 5.24 16.18 7.04
N GLU A 34 5.81 15.57 8.05
CA GLU A 34 6.70 16.23 8.96
C GLU A 34 7.94 16.81 8.27
N CYS A 35 8.47 16.15 7.26
CA CYS A 35 9.59 16.63 6.44
C CYS A 35 9.16 17.53 5.28
N GLY A 36 7.86 17.82 5.09
CA GLY A 36 7.36 18.56 3.94
C GLY A 36 7.55 17.86 2.59
N ILE A 37 7.76 16.52 2.62
CA ILE A 37 7.97 15.71 1.41
C ILE A 37 6.62 15.26 0.86
N ARG A 38 6.35 15.61 -0.41
CA ARG A 38 5.13 15.20 -1.13
C ARG A 38 5.51 14.38 -2.36
N PRO A 39 5.01 13.13 -2.49
CA PRO A 39 5.18 12.36 -3.72
C PRO A 39 4.43 13.02 -4.90
N ASP A 40 5.00 12.97 -6.10
CA ASP A 40 4.35 13.39 -7.34
C ASP A 40 3.41 12.31 -7.90
N VAL A 41 3.63 11.05 -7.54
CA VAL A 41 2.80 9.90 -7.91
C VAL A 41 2.90 8.82 -6.83
N ILE A 42 1.78 8.15 -6.57
CA ILE A 42 1.70 7.02 -5.64
C ILE A 42 1.22 5.78 -6.39
N VAL A 43 1.79 4.62 -6.07
CA VAL A 43 1.28 3.32 -6.52
C VAL A 43 1.12 2.40 -5.33
N GLY A 44 0.06 1.62 -5.31
CA GLY A 44 -0.20 0.72 -4.19
C GLY A 44 -0.98 -0.53 -4.55
N THR A 45 -0.75 -1.57 -3.76
CA THR A 45 -1.45 -2.86 -3.84
C THR A 45 -2.16 -3.11 -2.50
N SER A 46 -3.42 -3.60 -2.54
CA SER A 46 -4.16 -4.03 -1.35
C SER A 46 -4.20 -2.93 -0.25
N ALA A 47 -3.71 -3.21 0.95
CA ALA A 47 -3.60 -2.21 2.01
C ALA A 47 -2.83 -0.95 1.56
N GLY A 48 -1.78 -1.10 0.73
CA GLY A 48 -1.06 0.03 0.14
C GLY A 48 -1.91 0.85 -0.83
N ALA A 49 -2.82 0.21 -1.58
CA ALA A 49 -3.78 0.91 -2.43
C ALA A 49 -4.76 1.75 -1.60
N LEU A 50 -5.33 1.18 -0.54
CA LEU A 50 -6.25 1.89 0.35
C LEU A 50 -5.57 3.07 1.06
N MET A 51 -4.45 2.82 1.75
CA MET A 51 -3.74 3.86 2.49
C MET A 51 -3.20 4.94 1.56
N GLY A 52 -2.61 4.54 0.42
CA GLY A 52 -2.10 5.46 -0.58
C GLY A 52 -3.17 6.34 -1.19
N THR A 53 -4.36 5.79 -1.45
CA THR A 53 -5.48 6.59 -1.99
C THR A 53 -6.01 7.59 -0.98
N LEU A 54 -6.17 7.21 0.30
CA LEU A 54 -6.58 8.15 1.35
C LEU A 54 -5.58 9.31 1.47
N PHE A 55 -4.28 9.00 1.43
CA PHE A 55 -3.23 10.02 1.46
C PHE A 55 -3.23 10.88 0.19
N ALA A 56 -3.39 10.27 -0.99
CA ALA A 56 -3.50 10.97 -2.27
C ALA A 56 -4.74 11.89 -2.35
N ALA A 57 -5.82 11.54 -1.65
CA ALA A 57 -7.02 12.38 -1.50
C ALA A 57 -6.84 13.57 -0.54
N GLY A 58 -5.65 13.70 0.07
CA GLY A 58 -5.30 14.83 0.94
C GLY A 58 -5.69 14.64 2.41
N HIS A 59 -5.92 13.39 2.87
CA HIS A 59 -6.07 13.12 4.30
C HIS A 59 -4.69 13.15 4.98
N ALA A 60 -4.60 13.82 6.12
CA ALA A 60 -3.42 13.78 6.97
C ALA A 60 -3.22 12.38 7.60
N ALA A 61 -1.98 12.01 7.88
CA ALA A 61 -1.64 10.71 8.48
C ALA A 61 -2.43 10.44 9.77
N ASP A 62 -2.54 11.41 10.68
CA ASP A 62 -3.31 11.25 11.91
C ASP A 62 -4.83 11.16 11.67
N GLU A 63 -5.35 11.74 10.59
CA GLU A 63 -6.75 11.58 10.17
C GLU A 63 -7.01 10.16 9.67
N ILE A 64 -6.14 9.64 8.79
CA ILE A 64 -6.21 8.25 8.31
C ILE A 64 -6.14 7.28 9.49
N LYS A 65 -5.22 7.48 10.43
CA LYS A 65 -5.10 6.66 11.63
C LYS A 65 -6.41 6.58 12.41
N ARG A 66 -7.07 7.73 12.66
CA ARG A 66 -8.37 7.78 13.38
C ARG A 66 -9.48 7.01 12.68
N MET A 67 -9.46 6.88 11.36
CA MET A 67 -10.47 6.11 10.61
C MET A 67 -10.45 4.62 10.96
N PHE A 68 -9.31 4.09 11.43
CA PHE A 68 -9.12 2.67 11.71
C PHE A 68 -8.98 2.35 13.20
N THR A 69 -8.66 3.31 14.06
CA THR A 69 -8.51 3.11 15.50
C THR A 69 -9.82 2.65 16.13
N GLY A 70 -9.77 1.55 16.88
CA GLY A 70 -10.93 0.97 17.59
C GLY A 70 -11.90 0.19 16.71
N ARG A 71 -11.57 -0.07 15.45
CA ARG A 71 -12.42 -0.87 14.54
C ARG A 71 -12.06 -2.35 14.57
N GLU A 72 -13.06 -3.17 14.22
CA GLU A 72 -12.90 -4.62 14.07
C GLU A 72 -13.07 -5.05 12.62
N PHE A 73 -12.48 -6.22 12.27
CA PHE A 73 -12.57 -6.79 10.92
C PHE A 73 -14.02 -7.01 10.44
N SER A 74 -14.94 -7.34 11.37
CA SER A 74 -16.36 -7.51 11.10
C SER A 74 -17.06 -6.25 10.56
N GLU A 75 -16.48 -5.07 10.78
CA GLU A 75 -17.00 -3.82 10.22
C GLU A 75 -16.71 -3.68 8.72
N PHE A 76 -15.70 -4.38 8.22
CA PHE A 76 -15.26 -4.35 6.81
C PHE A 76 -15.76 -5.56 6.02
N ALA A 77 -15.99 -6.69 6.69
CA ALA A 77 -16.31 -7.96 6.05
C ALA A 77 -17.54 -8.60 6.70
N GLN A 78 -18.45 -9.14 5.89
CA GLN A 78 -19.61 -9.87 6.36
C GLN A 78 -19.51 -11.32 5.90
N LEU A 79 -19.62 -12.27 6.86
CA LEU A 79 -19.68 -13.70 6.54
C LEU A 79 -20.93 -13.97 5.69
N GLN A 80 -20.77 -14.76 4.65
CA GLN A 80 -21.85 -15.17 3.74
C GLN A 80 -21.81 -16.68 3.48
N ILE A 81 -22.86 -17.21 2.86
CA ILE A 81 -22.84 -18.56 2.31
C ILE A 81 -21.80 -18.56 1.18
N PRO A 82 -20.75 -19.41 1.25
CA PRO A 82 -19.66 -19.38 0.29
C PRO A 82 -20.15 -19.63 -1.14
N LYS A 83 -19.83 -18.71 -2.04
CA LYS A 83 -19.97 -18.88 -3.50
C LYS A 83 -18.60 -18.84 -4.16
N ALA A 84 -17.95 -17.68 -4.11
CA ALA A 84 -16.60 -17.47 -4.62
C ALA A 84 -15.64 -16.93 -3.54
N GLY A 85 -16.15 -16.59 -2.36
CA GLY A 85 -15.42 -16.15 -1.18
C GLY A 85 -16.22 -16.38 0.10
N LEU A 86 -15.51 -16.39 1.24
CA LEU A 86 -16.12 -16.58 2.57
C LEU A 86 -16.81 -15.31 3.08
N PHE A 87 -16.35 -14.14 2.64
CA PHE A 87 -16.84 -12.84 3.07
C PHE A 87 -17.26 -11.97 1.89
N ASP A 88 -18.31 -11.20 2.10
CA ASP A 88 -18.73 -10.10 1.24
C ASP A 88 -17.99 -8.82 1.63
N SER A 89 -17.48 -8.09 0.62
CA SER A 89 -16.72 -6.84 0.78
C SER A 89 -17.56 -5.57 0.57
N ASN A 90 -18.88 -5.64 0.51
CA ASN A 90 -19.74 -4.46 0.33
C ASN A 90 -19.66 -3.48 1.50
N ARG A 91 -19.40 -3.97 2.73
CA ARG A 91 -19.14 -3.10 3.88
C ARG A 91 -17.86 -2.31 3.71
N PHE A 92 -16.83 -2.94 3.15
CA PHE A 92 -15.58 -2.28 2.82
C PHE A 92 -15.75 -1.21 1.73
N SER A 93 -16.52 -1.51 0.67
CA SER A 93 -16.85 -0.50 -0.36
C SER A 93 -17.51 0.74 0.24
N ARG A 94 -18.54 0.53 1.08
CA ARG A 94 -19.22 1.64 1.78
C ARG A 94 -18.29 2.40 2.73
N PHE A 95 -17.33 1.74 3.34
CA PHE A 95 -16.31 2.42 4.17
C PHE A 95 -15.43 3.30 3.30
N VAL A 96 -14.93 2.77 2.18
CA VAL A 96 -14.10 3.52 1.22
C VAL A 96 -14.84 4.74 0.69
N GLU A 97 -16.06 4.57 0.17
CA GLU A 97 -16.89 5.67 -0.35
C GLU A 97 -17.18 6.77 0.69
N ARG A 98 -17.41 6.37 1.94
CA ARG A 98 -17.70 7.33 3.04
C ARG A 98 -16.47 8.16 3.41
N HIS A 99 -15.27 7.61 3.33
CA HIS A 99 -14.05 8.25 3.80
C HIS A 99 -13.24 8.89 2.67
N LEU A 100 -13.45 8.48 1.41
CA LEU A 100 -12.88 9.18 0.26
C LEU A 100 -13.59 10.52 0.08
N ARG A 101 -12.81 11.60 -0.08
CA ARG A 101 -13.32 12.95 -0.38
C ARG A 101 -13.62 13.14 -1.87
N VAL A 102 -13.26 12.16 -2.69
CA VAL A 102 -13.28 12.16 -4.15
C VAL A 102 -13.94 10.89 -4.67
N LYS A 103 -14.45 10.91 -5.89
CA LYS A 103 -15.11 9.76 -6.54
C LYS A 103 -14.27 9.15 -7.65
N THR A 104 -13.35 9.90 -8.23
CA THR A 104 -12.53 9.46 -9.36
C THR A 104 -11.04 9.67 -9.09
N PHE A 105 -10.19 9.00 -9.85
CA PHE A 105 -8.74 9.17 -9.80
C PHE A 105 -8.31 10.58 -10.18
N GLU A 106 -9.03 11.22 -11.09
CA GLU A 106 -8.74 12.57 -11.61
C GLU A 106 -8.93 13.67 -10.55
N GLU A 107 -9.75 13.41 -9.54
CA GLU A 107 -10.02 14.36 -8.44
C GLU A 107 -8.98 14.29 -7.32
N LEU A 108 -8.07 13.32 -7.35
CA LEU A 108 -7.03 13.15 -6.34
C LEU A 108 -6.02 14.31 -6.37
N GLN A 109 -5.55 14.75 -5.21
CA GLN A 109 -4.50 15.77 -5.09
C GLN A 109 -3.13 15.27 -5.61
N THR A 110 -2.88 13.96 -5.44
CA THR A 110 -1.69 13.29 -5.99
C THR A 110 -2.14 12.15 -6.89
N PRO A 111 -1.63 12.03 -8.12
CA PRO A 111 -1.87 10.89 -8.99
C PRO A 111 -1.65 9.55 -8.28
N MET A 112 -2.61 8.65 -8.40
CA MET A 112 -2.58 7.32 -7.78
C MET A 112 -2.76 6.23 -8.81
N ILE A 113 -2.02 5.12 -8.65
CA ILE A 113 -2.18 3.89 -9.41
C ILE A 113 -2.54 2.78 -8.44
N VAL A 114 -3.69 2.17 -8.62
CA VAL A 114 -4.17 1.02 -7.85
C VAL A 114 -3.90 -0.25 -8.62
N VAL A 115 -3.19 -1.20 -8.01
CA VAL A 115 -2.84 -2.47 -8.64
C VAL A 115 -3.79 -3.57 -8.17
N ALA A 116 -4.42 -4.25 -9.12
CA ALA A 116 -5.22 -5.45 -8.89
C ALA A 116 -4.77 -6.59 -9.80
N THR A 117 -5.28 -7.79 -9.59
CA THR A 117 -5.07 -8.93 -10.46
C THR A 117 -6.31 -9.16 -11.31
N ASP A 118 -6.15 -9.13 -12.62
CA ASP A 118 -7.14 -9.62 -13.57
C ASP A 118 -7.13 -11.15 -13.51
N LEU A 119 -8.20 -11.71 -12.93
CA LEU A 119 -8.30 -13.15 -12.70
C LEU A 119 -8.62 -13.92 -13.98
N ASP A 120 -9.34 -13.29 -14.91
CA ASP A 120 -9.77 -13.94 -16.16
C ASP A 120 -8.60 -14.09 -17.14
N HIS A 121 -7.66 -13.12 -17.15
CA HIS A 121 -6.53 -13.12 -18.07
C HIS A 121 -5.19 -13.48 -17.38
N GLY A 122 -5.17 -13.63 -16.05
CA GLY A 122 -3.98 -14.04 -15.29
C GLY A 122 -2.83 -13.02 -15.36
N CYS A 123 -3.14 -11.74 -15.19
CA CYS A 123 -2.13 -10.67 -15.24
C CYS A 123 -2.39 -9.57 -14.21
N SER A 124 -1.37 -8.72 -13.98
CA SER A 124 -1.51 -7.51 -13.17
C SER A 124 -2.23 -6.43 -13.95
N HIS A 125 -3.22 -5.78 -13.36
CA HIS A 125 -3.94 -4.64 -13.91
C HIS A 125 -3.72 -3.37 -13.07
N HIS A 126 -3.59 -2.22 -13.74
CA HIS A 126 -3.24 -0.94 -13.13
C HIS A 126 -4.34 0.09 -13.40
N PHE A 127 -5.13 0.41 -12.38
CA PHE A 127 -6.17 1.43 -12.46
C PHE A 127 -5.60 2.80 -12.10
N SER A 128 -5.85 3.81 -12.94
CA SER A 128 -5.38 5.19 -12.71
C SER A 128 -6.34 6.25 -13.26
N SER A 129 -7.55 5.87 -13.65
CA SER A 129 -8.58 6.76 -14.19
C SER A 129 -9.98 6.24 -13.89
N GLY A 130 -10.99 7.13 -13.92
CA GLY A 130 -12.39 6.81 -13.68
C GLY A 130 -12.75 6.58 -12.21
N PRO A 131 -13.83 5.83 -11.91
CA PRO A 131 -14.31 5.57 -10.55
C PRO A 131 -13.26 4.85 -9.70
N ILE A 132 -13.03 5.31 -8.45
CA ILE A 132 -11.91 4.85 -7.63
C ILE A 132 -12.26 3.77 -6.62
N ALA A 133 -13.52 3.69 -6.16
CA ALA A 133 -13.91 2.81 -5.05
C ALA A 133 -13.79 1.32 -5.41
N GLU A 134 -14.28 0.92 -6.59
CA GLU A 134 -14.25 -0.47 -7.03
C GLU A 134 -12.83 -0.99 -7.30
N PRO A 135 -11.91 -0.24 -7.96
CA PRO A 135 -10.50 -0.60 -8.02
C PRO A 135 -9.83 -0.85 -6.66
N ILE A 136 -10.11 -0.01 -5.65
CA ILE A 136 -9.58 -0.22 -4.29
C ILE A 136 -10.16 -1.50 -3.70
N ARG A 137 -11.46 -1.73 -3.84
CA ARG A 137 -12.13 -2.96 -3.37
C ARG A 137 -11.53 -4.19 -4.06
N ALA A 138 -11.33 -4.14 -5.38
CA ALA A 138 -10.70 -5.20 -6.15
C ALA A 138 -9.28 -5.51 -5.66
N SER A 139 -8.47 -4.46 -5.51
CA SER A 139 -7.10 -4.57 -4.99
C SER A 139 -7.00 -5.17 -3.58
N CYS A 140 -8.06 -5.05 -2.78
CA CYS A 140 -8.14 -5.59 -1.41
C CYS A 140 -8.91 -6.94 -1.33
N SER A 141 -9.38 -7.48 -2.45
CA SER A 141 -10.18 -8.72 -2.47
C SER A 141 -9.29 -9.96 -2.55
N ILE A 142 -8.74 -10.35 -1.39
CA ILE A 142 -7.90 -11.57 -1.27
C ILE A 142 -8.73 -12.79 -1.67
N PRO A 143 -8.26 -13.60 -2.64
CA PRO A 143 -8.95 -14.81 -3.07
C PRO A 143 -9.29 -15.74 -1.92
N ILE A 144 -10.39 -16.48 -2.03
CA ILE A 144 -10.95 -17.37 -0.99
C ILE A 144 -11.57 -16.59 0.19
N ILE A 145 -10.92 -15.50 0.64
CA ILE A 145 -11.43 -14.66 1.73
C ILE A 145 -12.60 -13.81 1.22
N PHE A 146 -12.42 -13.09 0.13
CA PHE A 146 -13.42 -12.22 -0.48
C PHE A 146 -13.84 -12.71 -1.86
N ASN A 147 -15.06 -12.34 -2.27
CA ASN A 147 -15.48 -12.52 -3.65
C ASN A 147 -14.64 -11.65 -4.59
N PRO A 148 -14.37 -12.12 -5.83
CA PRO A 148 -13.85 -11.25 -6.88
C PRO A 148 -14.77 -10.05 -7.12
N VAL A 149 -14.19 -8.94 -7.51
CA VAL A 149 -14.90 -7.72 -7.91
C VAL A 149 -15.00 -7.69 -9.42
N ILE A 150 -16.21 -7.46 -9.94
CA ILE A 150 -16.43 -7.37 -11.39
C ILE A 150 -16.41 -5.90 -11.79
N ILE A 151 -15.47 -5.53 -12.67
CA ILE A 151 -15.37 -4.20 -13.28
C ILE A 151 -15.35 -4.41 -14.80
N ASP A 152 -16.28 -3.79 -15.50
CA ASP A 152 -16.43 -3.90 -16.97
C ASP A 152 -16.48 -5.36 -17.48
N GLY A 153 -17.10 -6.25 -16.70
CA GLY A 153 -17.27 -7.67 -17.05
C GLY A 153 -16.05 -8.55 -16.74
N ILE A 154 -14.95 -8.00 -16.22
CA ILE A 154 -13.74 -8.73 -15.85
C ILE A 154 -13.70 -8.92 -14.32
N HIS A 155 -13.27 -10.11 -13.88
CA HIS A 155 -13.13 -10.45 -12.46
C HIS A 155 -11.76 -10.02 -11.94
N TYR A 156 -11.76 -9.17 -10.92
CA TYR A 156 -10.53 -8.71 -10.25
C TYR A 156 -10.43 -9.21 -8.81
N VAL A 157 -9.21 -9.52 -8.42
CA VAL A 157 -8.86 -9.91 -7.04
C VAL A 157 -7.62 -9.13 -6.58
N ASP A 158 -7.18 -9.38 -5.34
CA ASP A 158 -6.02 -8.70 -4.73
C ASP A 158 -4.80 -8.72 -5.65
N GLY A 159 -4.22 -7.55 -5.84
CA GLY A 159 -3.06 -7.37 -6.71
C GLY A 159 -1.80 -8.11 -6.23
N GLY A 160 -1.78 -8.52 -4.96
CA GLY A 160 -0.67 -9.24 -4.36
C GLY A 160 -0.35 -10.58 -5.03
N LEU A 161 -1.30 -11.19 -5.78
CA LEU A 161 -1.02 -12.41 -6.53
C LEU A 161 0.11 -12.25 -7.54
N PHE A 162 0.17 -11.12 -8.25
CA PHE A 162 1.17 -10.85 -9.29
C PHE A 162 2.14 -9.73 -8.92
N HIS A 163 1.68 -8.73 -8.15
CA HIS A 163 2.46 -7.52 -7.93
C HIS A 163 2.20 -6.90 -6.55
N ASN A 164 2.65 -7.59 -5.49
CA ASN A 164 2.40 -7.16 -4.11
C ASN A 164 3.15 -5.87 -3.73
N PHE A 165 4.32 -5.61 -4.33
CA PHE A 165 5.13 -4.42 -4.10
C PHE A 165 5.43 -3.73 -5.43
N PRO A 166 4.56 -2.80 -5.90
CA PRO A 166 4.50 -2.40 -7.31
C PRO A 166 5.48 -1.27 -7.70
N VAL A 167 6.74 -1.33 -7.27
CA VAL A 167 7.77 -0.32 -7.57
C VAL A 167 8.02 -0.18 -9.07
N SER A 168 8.10 -1.31 -9.79
CA SER A 168 8.37 -1.33 -11.24
C SER A 168 7.30 -0.64 -12.07
N VAL A 169 6.07 -0.48 -11.55
CA VAL A 169 4.99 0.26 -12.24
C VAL A 169 5.35 1.74 -12.44
N ILE A 170 6.06 2.34 -11.48
CA ILE A 170 6.41 3.77 -11.52
C ILE A 170 7.91 4.02 -11.69
N ARG A 171 8.77 2.98 -11.67
CA ARG A 171 10.22 3.15 -11.69
C ARG A 171 10.73 4.00 -12.86
N ASP A 172 10.24 3.70 -14.06
CA ASP A 172 10.65 4.42 -15.28
C ASP A 172 10.01 5.81 -15.42
N LEU A 173 9.03 6.12 -14.56
CA LEU A 173 8.33 7.39 -14.55
C LEU A 173 8.95 8.39 -13.57
N CYS A 174 9.77 7.92 -12.62
CA CYS A 174 10.26 8.71 -11.49
C CYS A 174 11.77 8.81 -11.43
N ASP A 175 12.29 9.98 -11.02
CA ASP A 175 13.71 10.17 -10.73
C ASP A 175 14.11 9.40 -9.47
N VAL A 176 13.31 9.53 -8.41
CA VAL A 176 13.49 8.85 -7.12
C VAL A 176 12.22 8.08 -6.78
N VAL A 177 12.38 6.85 -6.29
CA VAL A 177 11.27 6.04 -5.78
C VAL A 177 11.54 5.62 -4.34
N ILE A 178 10.64 6.04 -3.44
CA ILE A 178 10.54 5.51 -2.09
C ILE A 178 9.63 4.29 -2.13
N GLY A 179 10.15 3.14 -1.74
CA GLY A 179 9.37 1.92 -1.60
C GLY A 179 9.11 1.61 -0.12
N VAL A 180 7.87 1.30 0.23
CA VAL A 180 7.47 0.87 1.58
C VAL A 180 6.93 -0.55 1.49
N ASN A 181 7.72 -1.53 1.96
CA ASN A 181 7.30 -2.92 2.01
C ASN A 181 6.95 -3.32 3.45
N VAL A 182 5.66 -3.52 3.70
CA VAL A 182 5.14 -3.94 5.01
C VAL A 182 4.93 -5.44 5.13
N ASN A 183 5.30 -6.20 4.09
CA ASN A 183 5.21 -7.66 4.07
C ASN A 183 6.61 -8.29 3.93
N PRO A 184 7.49 -8.14 4.95
CA PRO A 184 8.86 -8.65 4.89
C PRO A 184 8.88 -10.17 4.91
N TYR A 185 9.94 -10.75 4.35
CA TYR A 185 10.18 -12.18 4.50
C TYR A 185 10.37 -12.54 5.98
N THR A 186 9.43 -13.28 6.50
CA THR A 186 9.49 -13.84 7.86
C THR A 186 8.91 -15.25 7.86
N SER A 187 9.46 -16.10 8.72
CA SER A 187 9.00 -17.48 8.86
C SER A 187 8.54 -17.76 10.31
N PRO A 188 7.46 -17.07 10.78
CA PRO A 188 6.96 -17.30 12.13
C PRO A 188 6.38 -18.72 12.27
N LYS A 189 6.30 -19.21 13.50
CA LYS A 189 5.55 -20.42 13.81
C LYS A 189 4.07 -20.23 13.44
N TYR A 190 3.43 -21.26 12.90
CA TYR A 190 2.03 -21.22 12.49
C TYR A 190 1.26 -22.43 13.00
N SER A 191 -0.05 -22.31 13.14
CA SER A 191 -0.94 -23.40 13.50
C SER A 191 -1.26 -24.25 12.28
N GLN A 192 -1.34 -25.59 12.45
CA GLN A 192 -1.67 -26.51 11.37
C GLN A 192 -3.19 -26.57 11.14
N ASN A 193 -3.80 -25.46 10.80
CA ASN A 193 -5.21 -25.36 10.41
C ASN A 193 -5.33 -24.70 9.04
N ILE A 194 -6.44 -24.91 8.36
CA ILE A 194 -6.67 -24.48 6.97
C ILE A 194 -6.49 -22.97 6.80
N TYR A 195 -6.93 -22.16 7.77
CA TYR A 195 -6.78 -20.72 7.75
C TYR A 195 -5.32 -20.28 7.80
N SER A 196 -4.55 -20.82 8.77
CA SER A 196 -3.13 -20.49 8.93
C SER A 196 -2.27 -20.97 7.75
N ILE A 197 -2.65 -22.10 7.13
CA ILE A 197 -1.98 -22.62 5.94
C ILE A 197 -2.28 -21.68 4.75
N ALA A 198 -3.53 -21.29 4.55
CA ALA A 198 -3.91 -20.38 3.48
C ALA A 198 -3.22 -19.01 3.64
N GLU A 199 -3.27 -18.39 4.83
CA GLU A 199 -2.60 -17.12 5.13
C GLU A 199 -1.10 -17.21 4.82
N ARG A 200 -0.44 -18.32 5.22
CA ARG A 200 0.98 -18.53 4.97
C ARG A 200 1.29 -18.75 3.49
N SER A 201 0.44 -19.47 2.78
CA SER A 201 0.60 -19.69 1.33
C SER A 201 0.51 -18.37 0.57
N PHE A 202 -0.47 -17.51 0.90
CA PHE A 202 -0.55 -16.17 0.34
C PHE A 202 0.68 -15.31 0.71
N HIS A 203 1.14 -15.39 1.96
CA HIS A 203 2.34 -14.66 2.36
C HIS A 203 3.56 -15.02 1.50
N TYR A 204 3.81 -16.30 1.26
CA TYR A 204 4.91 -16.74 0.40
C TYR A 204 4.72 -16.35 -1.06
N LEU A 205 3.50 -16.39 -1.56
CA LEU A 205 3.19 -15.97 -2.92
C LEU A 205 3.44 -14.46 -3.12
N PHE A 206 3.03 -13.64 -2.16
CA PHE A 206 3.29 -12.20 -2.16
C PHE A 206 4.78 -11.90 -2.06
N GLU A 207 5.51 -12.63 -1.22
CA GLU A 207 6.95 -12.45 -1.06
C GLU A 207 7.72 -12.82 -2.33
N ALA A 208 7.35 -13.91 -3.00
CA ALA A 208 8.01 -14.38 -4.22
C ALA A 208 8.01 -13.32 -5.33
N ASN A 209 6.97 -12.48 -5.42
CA ASN A 209 6.86 -11.44 -6.45
C ASN A 209 7.45 -10.08 -6.04
N THR A 210 7.93 -9.92 -4.78
CA THR A 210 8.49 -8.63 -4.31
C THR A 210 9.99 -8.51 -4.50
N ALA A 211 10.72 -9.60 -4.70
CA ALA A 211 12.19 -9.63 -4.68
C ALA A 211 12.82 -8.64 -5.69
N LYS A 212 12.30 -8.60 -6.92
CA LYS A 212 12.79 -7.69 -7.97
C LYS A 212 12.52 -6.23 -7.61
N ASP A 213 11.35 -5.94 -7.07
CA ASP A 213 10.93 -4.56 -6.78
C ASP A 213 11.65 -3.96 -5.57
N ARG A 214 12.13 -4.78 -4.64
CA ARG A 214 13.01 -4.32 -3.55
C ARG A 214 14.29 -3.67 -4.05
N THR A 215 14.86 -4.17 -5.14
CA THR A 215 16.09 -3.62 -5.73
C THR A 215 15.83 -2.42 -6.64
N ASN A 216 14.59 -2.19 -7.03
CA ASN A 216 14.18 -1.11 -7.93
C ASN A 216 13.88 0.22 -7.21
N CYS A 217 13.77 0.23 -5.86
CA CYS A 217 13.62 1.48 -5.12
C CYS A 217 14.97 2.14 -4.82
N ASP A 218 14.94 3.46 -4.74
CA ASP A 218 16.09 4.25 -4.28
C ASP A 218 16.18 4.26 -2.75
N LEU A 219 15.04 4.24 -2.08
CA LEU A 219 14.92 4.17 -0.63
C LEU A 219 13.90 3.09 -0.28
N LEU A 220 14.35 2.01 0.35
CA LEU A 220 13.49 0.92 0.81
C LEU A 220 13.22 1.05 2.31
N ILE A 221 11.95 1.25 2.68
CA ILE A 221 11.46 1.24 4.06
C ILE A 221 10.86 -0.12 4.34
N GLU A 222 11.59 -0.94 5.08
CA GLU A 222 11.22 -2.32 5.42
C GLU A 222 11.85 -2.71 6.76
N THR A 223 11.16 -3.54 7.55
CA THR A 223 11.68 -4.14 8.77
C THR A 223 11.04 -5.48 9.04
N ALA A 224 11.80 -6.45 9.55
CA ALA A 224 11.28 -7.75 10.02
C ALA A 224 10.25 -7.60 11.15
N GLU A 225 10.22 -6.46 11.83
CA GLU A 225 9.28 -6.18 12.92
C GLU A 225 7.81 -6.20 12.44
N PHE A 226 7.53 -5.82 11.18
CA PHE A 226 6.18 -5.94 10.59
C PHE A 226 5.65 -7.37 10.62
N GLY A 227 6.51 -8.38 10.51
CA GLY A 227 6.16 -9.80 10.56
C GLY A 227 5.58 -10.27 11.89
N LYS A 228 5.70 -9.50 12.98
CA LYS A 228 5.10 -9.81 14.29
C LYS A 228 3.58 -9.66 14.29
N TYR A 229 3.01 -8.87 13.35
CA TYR A 229 1.60 -8.56 13.27
C TYR A 229 0.89 -9.47 12.25
N ARG A 230 -0.29 -9.98 12.61
CA ARG A 230 -1.10 -10.80 11.70
C ARG A 230 -1.79 -9.93 10.66
N MET A 231 -2.04 -10.49 9.48
CA MET A 231 -2.63 -9.79 8.33
C MET A 231 -4.02 -9.22 8.61
N PHE A 232 -4.81 -9.85 9.47
CA PHE A 232 -6.19 -9.44 9.78
C PHE A 232 -6.38 -8.93 11.22
N ASP A 233 -5.30 -8.61 11.92
CA ASP A 233 -5.35 -8.07 13.28
C ASP A 233 -5.40 -6.54 13.28
N LEU A 234 -6.60 -6.00 13.35
CA LEU A 234 -6.83 -4.55 13.36
C LEU A 234 -6.67 -3.90 14.75
N LYS A 235 -6.35 -4.66 15.80
CA LYS A 235 -6.27 -4.14 17.17
C LYS A 235 -5.00 -3.33 17.46
N ASN A 236 -3.96 -3.54 16.66
CA ASN A 236 -2.62 -2.98 16.90
C ASN A 236 -2.30 -1.76 16.01
N VAL A 237 -3.31 -0.97 15.61
CA VAL A 237 -3.12 0.19 14.70
C VAL A 237 -2.02 1.11 15.20
N ASP A 238 -2.09 1.56 16.46
CA ASP A 238 -1.13 2.52 17.04
C ASP A 238 0.30 1.98 17.03
N LEU A 239 0.48 0.71 17.41
CA LEU A 239 1.79 0.08 17.45
C LEU A 239 2.39 -0.09 16.04
N ILE A 240 1.57 -0.48 15.07
CA ILE A 240 2.03 -0.68 13.69
C ILE A 240 2.39 0.67 13.05
N VAL A 241 1.61 1.71 13.30
CA VAL A 241 1.91 3.09 12.84
C VAL A 241 3.24 3.57 13.43
N ASP A 242 3.47 3.35 14.74
CA ASP A 242 4.72 3.72 15.39
C ASP A 242 5.93 2.95 14.82
N VAL A 243 5.81 1.65 14.58
CA VAL A 243 6.86 0.86 13.90
C VAL A 243 7.14 1.41 12.51
N GLY A 244 6.09 1.78 11.74
CA GLY A 244 6.24 2.41 10.43
C GLY A 244 7.03 3.72 10.49
N TYR A 245 6.66 4.60 11.41
CA TYR A 245 7.33 5.88 11.63
C TYR A 245 8.80 5.71 12.01
N ARG A 246 9.09 4.90 13.04
CA ARG A 246 10.47 4.66 13.49
C ARG A 246 11.35 4.01 12.42
N THR A 247 10.78 3.08 11.64
CA THR A 247 11.48 2.44 10.53
C THR A 247 11.81 3.45 9.43
N ALA A 248 10.84 4.28 9.05
CA ALA A 248 11.05 5.34 8.07
C ALA A 248 12.13 6.32 8.54
N LEU A 249 12.02 6.84 9.76
CA LEU A 249 13.00 7.78 10.35
C LEU A 249 14.42 7.21 10.33
N LYS A 250 14.60 5.95 10.79
CA LYS A 250 15.91 5.27 10.76
C LYS A 250 16.45 5.10 9.35
N THR A 251 15.57 4.80 8.38
CA THR A 251 15.95 4.58 6.98
C THR A 251 16.36 5.90 6.33
N PHE A 252 15.59 6.98 6.55
CA PHE A 252 15.94 8.32 6.08
C PHE A 252 17.27 8.80 6.65
N HIS A 253 17.54 8.65 7.95
CA HIS A 253 18.83 9.00 8.55
C HIS A 253 20.01 8.25 7.91
N LYS A 254 19.86 6.96 7.62
CA LYS A 254 20.89 6.18 6.93
C LYS A 254 21.12 6.68 5.50
N PHE A 255 20.03 6.99 4.79
CA PHE A 255 20.06 7.44 3.41
C PHE A 255 20.78 8.80 3.29
N VAL A 256 20.45 9.75 4.15
CA VAL A 256 21.09 11.08 4.18
C VAL A 256 22.59 10.96 4.42
N LYS A 257 23.03 10.06 5.33
CA LYS A 257 24.46 9.84 5.64
C LYS A 257 25.24 9.16 4.50
N ALA A 258 24.56 8.40 3.62
CA ALA A 258 25.20 7.56 2.61
C ALA A 258 25.15 8.13 1.18
N SER A 259 24.46 9.25 0.94
CA SER A 259 24.06 9.64 -0.41
C SER A 259 24.64 10.97 -0.86
N ASP A 260 25.55 10.92 -1.88
CA ASP A 260 26.05 12.11 -2.59
C ASP A 260 25.11 12.60 -3.72
N LYS A 261 23.99 11.96 -3.98
CA LYS A 261 23.28 12.13 -5.26
C LYS A 261 21.79 12.49 -5.20
N LYS A 262 21.18 12.72 -4.01
CA LYS A 262 19.70 12.85 -3.95
C LYS A 262 19.24 14.06 -3.14
N GLU A 263 19.66 15.24 -3.60
CA GLU A 263 19.41 16.56 -2.99
C GLU A 263 17.96 16.77 -2.55
N LEU A 264 16.97 16.33 -3.33
CA LEU A 264 15.56 16.57 -3.07
C LEU A 264 15.09 16.06 -1.69
N LEU A 265 15.43 14.80 -1.38
CA LEU A 265 15.05 14.17 -0.09
C LEU A 265 15.97 14.63 1.04
N ILE A 266 17.24 14.89 0.74
CA ILE A 266 18.25 15.28 1.71
C ILE A 266 17.95 16.67 2.26
N HIS A 267 17.66 17.66 1.39
CA HIS A 267 17.34 19.03 1.83
C HIS A 267 16.07 19.05 2.69
N ALA A 268 14.97 18.44 2.23
CA ALA A 268 13.72 18.41 3.00
C ALA A 268 13.88 17.75 4.38
N PHE A 269 14.76 16.75 4.50
CA PHE A 269 15.01 16.07 5.77
C PHE A 269 15.99 16.83 6.69
N LEU A 270 17.03 17.46 6.14
CA LEU A 270 18.04 18.21 6.91
C LEU A 270 17.50 19.52 7.46
N ASP A 271 16.71 20.25 6.67
CA ASP A 271 16.11 21.54 7.08
C ASP A 271 15.28 21.40 8.36
N ARG A 272 14.70 20.22 8.60
CA ARG A 272 13.92 19.95 9.80
C ARG A 272 14.75 19.48 10.99
N ASN A 273 15.77 18.66 10.77
CA ASN A 273 16.64 18.20 11.88
C ASN A 273 17.48 19.35 12.48
N ALA A 274 17.66 20.47 11.75
CA ALA A 274 18.21 21.71 12.28
C ALA A 274 17.28 22.43 13.28
N ILE A 275 15.98 22.05 13.31
CA ILE A 275 14.97 22.64 14.22
C ILE A 275 14.80 21.79 15.51
N ILE A 276 15.29 20.53 15.51
CA ILE A 276 15.11 19.56 16.61
C ILE A 276 16.39 19.41 17.47
N THR A 277 17.51 20.01 17.06
CA THR A 277 18.72 20.19 17.88
C THR A 277 18.75 21.56 18.54
#